data_fefb30e487e84ae81c786ce29ec62c88
#
_entry.id   fefb30e487e84ae81c786ce29ec62c88
#
_cell.length_a   1.000
_cell.length_b   1.000
_cell.length_c   1.000
_cell.angle_alpha   90.00
_cell.angle_beta   90.00
_cell.angle_gamma   90.00
#
_symmetry.space_group_name_H-M   'P 1'
#
loop_
_entity.id
_entity.type
_entity.pdbx_description
1 polymer ?
#
loop_
_entity_poly.entity_id
_entity_poly.type
_entity_poly.pdbx_seq_one_letter_code
_entity_poly.pdbx_strand_id
1 'polypeptide(L)'
;MKWHEKGILLLVLYSVGMFFAELSLGGQNSLSGPAFFLWSERAVASILTLEMGLRFWYHSPHTANGTNRAYFHSPEMVFDMVAVLPFWLGFLIVDPEGLAVIRSMRVLRLLKFYRASPVAHLVMESLISQWRKIRLVGGIVTITVLFAGVSMYHLEGPVQPEAFGTMWGSIWWAVVTMTTVGYGDTSPNTFIGQCVAIVIMFTSIGIVGSLISIVSSAFDAADGNSG
;
A
#
# COMPACT_ATOMS: atom_id res chain seq x y z
N MET A 1 -2.67 18.61 -18.37
CA MET A 1 -3.42 17.34 -18.33
C MET A 1 -4.17 17.17 -19.64
N LYS A 2 -3.90 16.10 -20.39
CA LYS A 2 -4.54 15.83 -21.70
C LYS A 2 -6.00 15.42 -21.49
N TRP A 3 -6.88 15.65 -22.47
CA TRP A 3 -8.32 15.37 -22.37
C TRP A 3 -8.63 13.89 -22.00
N HIS A 4 -7.85 12.96 -22.54
CA HIS A 4 -8.03 11.53 -22.23
C HIS A 4 -7.68 11.18 -20.78
N GLU A 5 -6.73 11.87 -20.15
CA GLU A 5 -6.39 11.67 -18.72
C GLU A 5 -7.54 12.10 -17.82
N LYS A 6 -8.21 13.22 -18.14
CA LYS A 6 -9.43 13.66 -17.43
C LYS A 6 -10.54 12.62 -17.52
N GLY A 7 -10.74 12.03 -18.68
CA GLY A 7 -11.73 10.97 -18.89
C GLY A 7 -11.46 9.73 -18.03
N ILE A 8 -10.19 9.30 -17.96
CA ILE A 8 -9.78 8.15 -17.13
C ILE A 8 -9.99 8.43 -15.64
N LEU A 9 -9.64 9.63 -15.17
CA LEU A 9 -9.86 10.01 -13.77
C LEU A 9 -11.35 10.03 -13.41
N LEU A 10 -12.21 10.55 -14.28
CA LEU A 10 -13.65 10.51 -14.09
C LEU A 10 -14.18 9.08 -14.04
N LEU A 11 -13.66 8.19 -14.88
CA LEU A 11 -14.00 6.77 -14.88
C LEU A 11 -13.58 6.08 -13.57
N VAL A 12 -12.40 6.41 -13.05
CA VAL A 12 -11.92 5.90 -11.75
C VAL A 12 -12.81 6.40 -10.61
N LEU A 13 -13.13 7.69 -10.58
CA LEU A 13 -14.04 8.26 -9.57
C LEU A 13 -15.43 7.62 -9.63
N TYR A 14 -15.97 7.42 -10.84
CA TYR A 14 -17.22 6.71 -11.04
C TYR A 14 -17.15 5.29 -10.46
N SER A 15 -16.10 4.52 -10.78
CA SER A 15 -15.94 3.15 -10.28
C SER A 15 -15.87 3.08 -8.75
N VAL A 16 -15.13 4.01 -8.13
CA VAL A 16 -15.03 4.06 -6.66
C VAL A 16 -16.34 4.52 -6.04
N GLY A 17 -17.02 5.51 -6.62
CA GLY A 17 -18.36 5.92 -6.19
C GLY A 17 -19.39 4.79 -6.26
N MET A 18 -19.36 4.01 -7.33
CA MET A 18 -20.20 2.81 -7.50
C MET A 18 -19.89 1.74 -6.44
N PHE A 19 -18.65 1.56 -6.08
CA PHE A 19 -18.25 0.65 -5.01
C PHE A 19 -18.84 1.08 -3.65
N PHE A 20 -18.74 2.36 -3.29
CA PHE A 20 -19.35 2.86 -2.06
C PHE A 20 -20.88 2.80 -2.09
N ALA A 21 -21.51 3.04 -3.23
CA ALA A 21 -22.95 2.87 -3.40
C ALA A 21 -23.37 1.40 -3.21
N GLU A 22 -22.62 0.45 -3.76
CA GLU A 22 -22.84 -0.99 -3.55
C GLU A 22 -22.77 -1.36 -2.06
N LEU A 23 -21.77 -0.85 -1.33
CA LEU A 23 -21.62 -1.07 0.10
C LEU A 23 -22.78 -0.49 0.92
N SER A 24 -23.22 0.74 0.59
CA SER A 24 -24.29 1.43 1.33
C SER A 24 -25.66 0.78 1.11
N LEU A 25 -25.86 0.14 -0.03
CA LEU A 25 -27.11 -0.58 -0.36
C LEU A 25 -27.15 -2.02 0.18
N GLY A 26 -26.21 -2.42 1.03
CA GLY A 26 -26.20 -3.71 1.71
C GLY A 26 -25.63 -4.86 0.87
N GLY A 27 -24.85 -4.56 -0.15
CA GLY A 27 -24.29 -5.53 -1.11
C GLY A 27 -23.26 -6.51 -0.56
N GLN A 28 -22.90 -6.46 0.70
CA GLN A 28 -21.91 -7.39 1.30
C GLN A 28 -22.43 -8.84 1.41
N ASN A 29 -23.73 -9.06 1.48
CA ASN A 29 -24.32 -10.39 1.71
C ASN A 29 -24.93 -11.03 0.46
N SER A 30 -24.93 -10.35 -0.68
CA SER A 30 -25.40 -10.94 -1.94
C SER A 30 -24.23 -11.16 -2.89
N LEU A 31 -23.88 -12.42 -3.13
CA LEU A 31 -23.06 -12.87 -4.26
C LEU A 31 -23.61 -12.38 -5.61
N SER A 32 -24.85 -11.90 -5.62
CA SER A 32 -25.57 -11.27 -6.68
C SER A 32 -25.95 -9.85 -6.29
N GLY A 33 -24.99 -8.92 -6.21
CA GLY A 33 -25.31 -7.49 -6.31
C GLY A 33 -26.12 -7.24 -7.58
N PRO A 34 -26.97 -6.17 -7.63
CA PRO A 34 -27.77 -5.92 -8.83
C PRO A 34 -26.88 -6.05 -10.07
N ALA A 35 -27.36 -6.75 -11.09
CA ALA A 35 -26.60 -7.04 -12.31
C ALA A 35 -25.92 -5.77 -12.89
N PHE A 36 -26.51 -4.61 -12.65
CA PHE A 36 -25.96 -3.31 -13.00
C PHE A 36 -24.57 -3.04 -12.41
N PHE A 37 -24.32 -3.31 -11.11
CA PHE A 37 -23.02 -3.09 -10.48
C PHE A 37 -21.96 -4.01 -11.09
N LEU A 38 -22.31 -5.27 -11.36
CA LEU A 38 -21.41 -6.22 -11.99
C LEU A 38 -21.04 -5.82 -13.43
N TRP A 39 -22.01 -5.37 -14.20
CA TRP A 39 -21.77 -4.95 -15.59
C TRP A 39 -20.97 -3.64 -15.65
N SER A 40 -21.28 -2.68 -14.78
CA SER A 40 -20.51 -1.43 -14.70
C SER A 40 -19.05 -1.69 -14.34
N GLU A 41 -18.82 -2.59 -13.39
CA GLU A 41 -17.48 -2.99 -12.96
C GLU A 41 -16.69 -3.65 -14.09
N ARG A 42 -17.31 -4.58 -14.81
CA ARG A 42 -16.68 -5.25 -15.97
C ARG A 42 -16.35 -4.24 -17.06
N ALA A 43 -17.25 -3.31 -17.35
CA ALA A 43 -17.02 -2.27 -18.34
C ALA A 43 -15.85 -1.37 -17.96
N VAL A 44 -15.81 -0.86 -16.73
CA VAL A 44 -14.69 -0.03 -16.22
C VAL A 44 -13.37 -0.78 -16.28
N ALA A 45 -13.34 -2.01 -15.76
CA ALA A 45 -12.11 -2.82 -15.75
C ALA A 45 -11.62 -3.12 -17.17
N SER A 46 -12.51 -3.41 -18.10
CA SER A 46 -12.17 -3.64 -19.51
C SER A 46 -11.59 -2.38 -20.16
N ILE A 47 -12.18 -1.21 -19.91
CA ILE A 47 -11.69 0.06 -20.44
C ILE A 47 -10.29 0.37 -19.88
N LEU A 48 -10.08 0.18 -18.56
CA LEU A 48 -8.78 0.42 -17.94
C LEU A 48 -7.72 -0.57 -18.42
N THR A 49 -8.09 -1.84 -18.67
CA THR A 49 -7.18 -2.83 -19.24
C THR A 49 -6.81 -2.49 -20.67
N LEU A 50 -7.79 -2.08 -21.48
CA LEU A 50 -7.55 -1.64 -22.85
C LEU A 50 -6.64 -0.41 -22.89
N GLU A 51 -6.89 0.58 -22.03
CA GLU A 51 -6.07 1.78 -21.91
C GLU A 51 -4.63 1.43 -21.57
N MET A 52 -4.42 0.53 -20.60
CA MET A 52 -3.08 0.04 -20.22
C MET A 52 -2.41 -0.67 -21.40
N GLY A 53 -3.15 -1.52 -22.12
CA GLY A 53 -2.66 -2.23 -23.32
C GLY A 53 -2.30 -1.28 -24.47
N LEU A 54 -3.12 -0.28 -24.74
CA LEU A 54 -2.85 0.73 -25.76
C LEU A 54 -1.63 1.56 -25.39
N ARG A 55 -1.44 1.93 -24.13
CA ARG A 55 -0.25 2.63 -23.68
C ARG A 55 1.00 1.80 -23.87
N PHE A 56 0.93 0.51 -23.52
CA PHE A 56 2.01 -0.43 -23.76
C PHE A 56 2.40 -0.48 -25.26
N TRP A 57 1.40 -0.53 -26.13
CA TRP A 57 1.61 -0.58 -27.58
C TRP A 57 2.18 0.74 -28.14
N TYR A 58 1.64 1.89 -27.72
CA TYR A 58 2.04 3.20 -28.25
C TYR A 58 3.37 3.72 -27.68
N HIS A 59 3.79 3.33 -26.49
CA HIS A 59 5.10 3.67 -25.94
C HIS A 59 6.25 2.83 -26.52
N SER A 60 5.92 1.78 -27.25
CA SER A 60 6.89 0.83 -27.77
C SER A 60 7.83 1.35 -28.89
N PRO A 61 7.41 2.20 -29.87
CA PRO A 61 8.30 2.49 -31.01
C PRO A 61 8.78 3.93 -31.20
N HIS A 62 8.33 4.94 -30.47
CA HIS A 62 8.48 6.33 -30.88
C HIS A 62 9.26 7.26 -29.95
N THR A 63 9.79 6.82 -28.85
CA THR A 63 10.74 7.61 -28.05
C THR A 63 12.15 7.20 -28.40
N ALA A 64 12.95 8.14 -28.85
CA ALA A 64 14.30 7.98 -29.41
C ALA A 64 15.33 7.26 -28.50
N ASN A 65 14.96 6.86 -27.26
CA ASN A 65 15.73 6.06 -26.33
C ASN A 65 14.87 5.01 -25.59
N GLY A 66 13.64 4.73 -26.04
CA GLY A 66 12.67 3.94 -25.31
C GLY A 66 12.70 2.47 -25.68
N THR A 67 13.42 1.67 -24.93
CA THR A 67 13.12 0.26 -24.82
C THR A 67 11.86 0.10 -23.97
N ASN A 68 10.97 -0.87 -24.32
CA ASN A 68 9.82 -1.30 -23.50
C ASN A 68 10.19 -1.51 -22.02
N ARG A 69 11.47 -1.75 -21.72
CA ARG A 69 12.03 -1.86 -20.38
C ARG A 69 11.87 -0.61 -19.53
N ALA A 70 11.93 0.61 -20.09
CA ALA A 70 11.80 1.84 -19.31
C ALA A 70 10.37 2.02 -18.78
N TYR A 71 9.34 1.66 -19.56
CA TYR A 71 7.95 1.69 -19.10
C TYR A 71 7.69 0.60 -18.06
N PHE A 72 8.23 -0.61 -18.23
CA PHE A 72 8.08 -1.70 -17.25
C PHE A 72 8.63 -1.38 -15.86
N HIS A 73 9.59 -0.48 -15.76
CA HIS A 73 10.18 -0.06 -14.48
C HIS A 73 9.64 1.31 -14.02
N SER A 74 8.67 1.88 -14.72
CA SER A 74 8.08 3.16 -14.31
C SER A 74 7.05 2.95 -13.19
N PRO A 75 6.98 3.87 -12.21
CA PRO A 75 5.93 3.83 -11.18
C PRO A 75 4.52 3.85 -11.77
N GLU A 76 4.35 4.50 -12.92
CA GLU A 76 3.08 4.61 -13.63
C GLU A 76 2.53 3.24 -14.04
N MET A 77 3.39 2.36 -14.55
CA MET A 77 2.97 1.01 -14.92
C MET A 77 2.55 0.20 -13.68
N VAL A 78 3.28 0.33 -12.59
CA VAL A 78 2.93 -0.36 -11.34
C VAL A 78 1.53 0.06 -10.88
N PHE A 79 1.23 1.37 -10.89
CA PHE A 79 -0.09 1.87 -10.51
C PHE A 79 -1.19 1.45 -11.49
N ASP A 80 -0.91 1.40 -12.79
CA ASP A 80 -1.85 0.89 -13.78
C ASP A 80 -2.14 -0.60 -13.57
N MET A 81 -1.12 -1.41 -13.31
CA MET A 81 -1.29 -2.84 -12.98
C MET A 81 -2.08 -3.05 -11.69
N VAL A 82 -1.73 -2.35 -10.62
CA VAL A 82 -2.42 -2.44 -9.32
C VAL A 82 -3.90 -2.05 -9.46
N ALA A 83 -4.23 -1.08 -10.32
CA ALA A 83 -5.61 -0.67 -10.55
C ALA A 83 -6.47 -1.71 -11.28
N VAL A 84 -5.86 -2.56 -12.11
CA VAL A 84 -6.55 -3.58 -12.93
C VAL A 84 -6.46 -4.96 -12.31
N LEU A 85 -5.41 -5.23 -11.54
CA LEU A 85 -5.11 -6.53 -10.93
C LEU A 85 -6.28 -7.14 -10.15
N PRO A 86 -7.02 -6.40 -9.29
CA PRO A 86 -8.14 -6.98 -8.52
C PRO A 86 -9.22 -7.60 -9.40
N PHE A 87 -9.49 -7.00 -10.57
CA PHE A 87 -10.46 -7.53 -11.51
C PHE A 87 -10.04 -8.91 -12.04
N TRP A 88 -8.77 -9.04 -12.46
CA TRP A 88 -8.25 -10.28 -13.00
C TRP A 88 -8.07 -11.37 -11.93
N LEU A 89 -7.67 -11.00 -10.71
CA LEU A 89 -7.60 -11.93 -9.59
C LEU A 89 -8.97 -12.49 -9.22
N GLY A 90 -10.05 -11.72 -9.41
CA GLY A 90 -11.42 -12.17 -9.17
C GLY A 90 -11.84 -13.36 -10.05
N PHE A 91 -11.17 -13.65 -11.16
CA PHE A 91 -11.40 -14.85 -11.96
C PHE A 91 -10.68 -16.08 -11.41
N LEU A 92 -9.65 -15.91 -10.59
CA LEU A 92 -8.82 -17.00 -10.05
C LEU A 92 -9.33 -17.46 -8.67
N ILE A 93 -10.04 -16.60 -7.96
CA ILE A 93 -10.50 -16.85 -6.60
C ILE A 93 -11.99 -17.16 -6.63
N VAL A 94 -12.34 -18.35 -6.20
CA VAL A 94 -13.73 -18.86 -6.16
C VAL A 94 -14.36 -18.68 -4.79
N ASP A 95 -13.52 -18.52 -3.76
CA ASP A 95 -13.96 -18.38 -2.38
C ASP A 95 -14.67 -17.03 -2.12
N PRO A 96 -15.88 -17.05 -1.48
CA PRO A 96 -16.65 -15.83 -1.21
C PRO A 96 -15.93 -14.78 -0.37
N GLU A 97 -15.15 -15.20 0.64
CA GLU A 97 -14.40 -14.28 1.50
C GLU A 97 -13.25 -13.63 0.74
N GLY A 98 -12.51 -14.41 -0.02
CA GLY A 98 -11.46 -13.90 -0.91
C GLY A 98 -11.99 -12.94 -1.97
N LEU A 99 -13.17 -13.22 -2.53
CA LEU A 99 -13.84 -12.31 -3.47
C LEU A 99 -14.24 -10.98 -2.81
N ALA A 100 -14.66 -10.97 -1.55
CA ALA A 100 -14.99 -9.74 -0.82
C ALA A 100 -13.74 -8.86 -0.64
N VAL A 101 -12.60 -9.46 -0.27
CA VAL A 101 -11.33 -8.75 -0.16
C VAL A 101 -10.90 -8.16 -1.51
N ILE A 102 -10.98 -8.95 -2.60
CA ILE A 102 -10.63 -8.46 -3.95
C ILE A 102 -11.53 -7.33 -4.39
N ARG A 103 -12.83 -7.39 -4.09
CA ARG A 103 -13.76 -6.30 -4.38
C ARG A 103 -13.36 -5.01 -3.65
N SER A 104 -12.94 -5.07 -2.40
CA SER A 104 -12.50 -3.89 -1.65
C SER A 104 -11.20 -3.28 -2.22
N MET A 105 -10.35 -4.08 -2.86
CA MET A 105 -9.14 -3.58 -3.53
C MET A 105 -9.42 -2.67 -4.73
N ARG A 106 -10.68 -2.52 -5.18
CA ARG A 106 -11.07 -1.55 -6.22
C ARG A 106 -10.67 -0.11 -5.87
N VAL A 107 -10.64 0.21 -4.58
CA VAL A 107 -10.14 1.50 -4.07
C VAL A 107 -8.72 1.81 -4.55
N LEU A 108 -7.89 0.79 -4.80
CA LEU A 108 -6.52 0.96 -5.31
C LEU A 108 -6.48 1.63 -6.71
N ARG A 109 -7.61 1.66 -7.43
CA ARG A 109 -7.72 2.43 -8.67
C ARG A 109 -7.47 3.93 -8.47
N LEU A 110 -7.69 4.46 -7.26
CA LEU A 110 -7.34 5.83 -6.92
C LEU A 110 -5.84 6.12 -7.10
N LEU A 111 -4.97 5.11 -7.07
CA LEU A 111 -3.56 5.29 -7.36
C LEU A 111 -3.30 5.82 -8.79
N LYS A 112 -4.25 5.67 -9.72
CA LYS A 112 -4.16 6.31 -11.03
C LYS A 112 -4.15 7.85 -10.98
N PHE A 113 -4.61 8.45 -9.89
CA PHE A 113 -4.47 9.89 -9.65
C PHE A 113 -3.02 10.35 -9.55
N TYR A 114 -2.10 9.44 -9.21
CA TYR A 114 -0.66 9.71 -9.25
C TYR A 114 -0.25 10.39 -10.56
N ARG A 115 -0.74 9.88 -11.69
CA ARG A 115 -0.41 10.40 -13.03
C ARG A 115 -0.92 11.82 -13.27
N ALA A 116 -2.01 12.23 -12.62
CA ALA A 116 -2.59 13.55 -12.78
C ALA A 116 -1.96 14.62 -11.87
N SER A 117 -1.18 14.21 -10.89
CA SER A 117 -0.60 15.09 -9.88
C SER A 117 0.89 15.32 -10.15
N PRO A 118 1.31 16.52 -10.61
CA PRO A 118 2.73 16.85 -10.72
C PRO A 118 3.46 16.72 -9.37
N VAL A 119 2.80 17.10 -8.29
CA VAL A 119 3.36 16.98 -6.93
C VAL A 119 3.63 15.52 -6.56
N ALA A 120 2.72 14.59 -6.91
CA ALA A 120 2.94 13.18 -6.65
C ALA A 120 4.14 12.62 -7.44
N HIS A 121 4.37 13.07 -8.66
CA HIS A 121 5.58 12.72 -9.44
C HIS A 121 6.84 13.21 -8.75
N LEU A 122 6.90 14.48 -8.37
CA LEU A 122 8.06 15.07 -7.69
C LEU A 122 8.38 14.34 -6.39
N VAL A 123 7.35 14.05 -5.57
CA VAL A 123 7.52 13.31 -4.31
C VAL A 123 8.04 11.90 -4.58
N MET A 124 7.49 11.20 -5.58
CA MET A 124 7.94 9.84 -5.91
C MET A 124 9.39 9.82 -6.41
N GLU A 125 9.75 10.73 -7.31
CA GLU A 125 11.14 10.86 -7.79
C GLU A 125 12.10 11.14 -6.66
N SER A 126 11.72 12.04 -5.74
CA SER A 126 12.51 12.37 -4.56
C SER A 126 12.65 11.17 -3.59
N LEU A 127 11.58 10.38 -3.39
CA LEU A 127 11.65 9.14 -2.59
C LEU A 127 12.53 8.09 -3.28
N ILE A 128 12.40 7.92 -4.60
CA ILE A 128 13.24 7.00 -5.37
C ILE A 128 14.71 7.42 -5.29
N SER A 129 15.02 8.71 -5.34
CA SER A 129 16.40 9.21 -5.19
C SER A 129 17.01 8.86 -3.82
N GLN A 130 16.17 8.75 -2.79
CA GLN A 130 16.58 8.39 -1.43
C GLN A 130 16.42 6.89 -1.11
N TRP A 131 16.16 6.05 -2.10
CA TRP A 131 15.90 4.62 -1.95
C TRP A 131 16.97 3.88 -1.12
N ARG A 132 18.22 4.30 -1.22
CA ARG A 132 19.31 3.74 -0.41
C ARG A 132 19.10 3.98 1.10
N LYS A 133 18.66 5.17 1.50
CA LYS A 133 18.36 5.51 2.90
C LYS A 133 17.11 4.76 3.37
N ILE A 134 16.07 4.72 2.55
CA ILE A 134 14.80 4.02 2.84
C ILE A 134 15.06 2.53 3.09
N ARG A 135 15.85 1.87 2.25
CA ARG A 135 16.22 0.46 2.44
C ARG A 135 17.02 0.22 3.72
N LEU A 136 17.93 1.12 4.04
CA LEU A 136 18.74 1.01 5.25
C LEU A 136 17.86 1.13 6.50
N VAL A 137 17.01 2.15 6.57
CA VAL A 137 16.07 2.32 7.69
C VAL A 137 15.06 1.16 7.74
N GLY A 138 14.51 0.73 6.61
CA GLY A 138 13.63 -0.44 6.53
C GLY A 138 14.29 -1.73 7.03
N GLY A 139 15.58 -1.92 6.74
CA GLY A 139 16.36 -3.04 7.28
C GLY A 139 16.51 -2.97 8.80
N ILE A 140 16.81 -1.78 9.35
CA ILE A 140 16.88 -1.58 10.79
C ILE A 140 15.54 -1.85 11.45
N VAL A 141 14.44 -1.33 10.88
CA VAL A 141 13.06 -1.61 11.33
C VAL A 141 12.81 -3.10 11.40
N THR A 142 13.09 -3.82 10.31
CA THR A 142 12.84 -5.27 10.24
C THR A 142 13.63 -6.03 11.30
N ILE A 143 14.93 -5.72 11.46
CA ILE A 143 15.77 -6.36 12.46
C ILE A 143 15.25 -6.06 13.88
N THR A 144 14.87 -4.82 14.16
CA THR A 144 14.36 -4.41 15.48
C THR A 144 13.04 -5.11 15.80
N VAL A 145 12.10 -5.18 14.83
CA VAL A 145 10.82 -5.89 14.99
C VAL A 145 11.02 -7.38 15.25
N LEU A 146 11.90 -8.02 14.49
CA LEU A 146 12.21 -9.45 14.68
C LEU A 146 12.86 -9.69 16.03
N PHE A 147 13.84 -8.87 16.42
CA PHE A 147 14.49 -8.97 17.72
C PHE A 147 13.49 -8.79 18.87
N ALA A 148 12.63 -7.76 18.78
CA ALA A 148 11.59 -7.49 19.76
C ALA A 148 10.57 -8.65 19.85
N GLY A 149 10.09 -9.13 18.70
CA GLY A 149 9.15 -10.24 18.65
C GLY A 149 9.72 -11.53 19.26
N VAL A 150 10.94 -11.90 18.86
CA VAL A 150 11.61 -13.09 19.42
C VAL A 150 11.84 -12.94 20.92
N SER A 151 12.30 -11.77 21.37
CA SER A 151 12.53 -11.51 22.80
C SER A 151 11.24 -11.66 23.61
N MET A 152 10.13 -11.06 23.15
CA MET A 152 8.84 -11.14 23.84
C MET A 152 8.26 -12.55 23.79
N TYR A 153 8.40 -13.27 22.69
CA TYR A 153 7.98 -14.66 22.59
C TYR A 153 8.62 -15.53 23.69
N HIS A 154 9.92 -15.35 23.96
CA HIS A 154 10.62 -16.13 24.98
C HIS A 154 10.41 -15.61 26.40
N LEU A 155 10.30 -14.31 26.59
CA LEU A 155 10.18 -13.70 27.93
C LEU A 155 8.75 -13.72 28.45
N GLU A 156 7.78 -13.41 27.59
CA GLU A 156 6.38 -13.24 27.97
C GLU A 156 5.52 -14.45 27.60
N GLY A 157 5.89 -15.21 26.56
CA GLY A 157 5.12 -16.37 26.10
C GLY A 157 4.79 -17.39 27.21
N PRO A 158 5.72 -17.76 28.11
CA PRO A 158 5.42 -18.65 29.22
C PRO A 158 4.47 -18.05 30.26
N VAL A 159 4.42 -16.72 30.40
CA VAL A 159 3.60 -16.02 31.43
C VAL A 159 2.26 -15.57 30.82
N GLN A 160 2.25 -15.21 29.54
CA GLN A 160 1.08 -14.72 28.82
C GLN A 160 0.91 -15.47 27.49
N PRO A 161 0.56 -16.77 27.51
CA PRO A 161 0.49 -17.60 26.31
C PRO A 161 -0.59 -17.14 25.33
N GLU A 162 -1.64 -16.48 25.79
CA GLU A 162 -2.70 -15.93 24.91
C GLU A 162 -2.21 -14.75 24.08
N ALA A 163 -1.33 -13.92 24.62
CA ALA A 163 -0.79 -12.72 23.97
C ALA A 163 0.50 -13.01 23.20
N PHE A 164 1.47 -13.65 23.84
CA PHE A 164 2.82 -13.85 23.35
C PHE A 164 3.19 -15.32 23.08
N GLY A 165 2.25 -16.26 23.25
CA GLY A 165 2.49 -17.69 23.02
C GLY A 165 2.69 -18.09 21.57
N THR A 166 2.47 -17.17 20.63
CA THR A 166 2.79 -17.33 19.21
C THR A 166 3.78 -16.30 18.73
N MET A 167 4.67 -16.70 17.82
CA MET A 167 5.60 -15.76 17.19
C MET A 167 4.88 -14.59 16.51
N TRP A 168 3.71 -14.87 15.91
CA TRP A 168 2.91 -13.84 15.24
C TRP A 168 2.37 -12.79 16.23
N GLY A 169 1.82 -13.20 17.40
CA GLY A 169 1.35 -12.28 18.44
C GLY A 169 2.48 -11.39 18.96
N SER A 170 3.66 -11.97 19.16
CA SER A 170 4.84 -11.23 19.61
C SER A 170 5.35 -10.24 18.57
N ILE A 171 5.37 -10.61 17.29
CA ILE A 171 5.70 -9.70 16.18
C ILE A 171 4.64 -8.60 16.06
N TRP A 172 3.36 -8.93 16.18
CA TRP A 172 2.26 -7.96 16.18
C TRP A 172 2.49 -6.88 17.24
N TRP A 173 2.74 -7.30 18.50
CA TRP A 173 3.07 -6.37 19.57
C TRP A 173 4.28 -5.48 19.22
N ALA A 174 5.34 -6.09 18.68
CA ALA A 174 6.55 -5.35 18.30
C ALA A 174 6.27 -4.28 17.23
N VAL A 175 5.48 -4.62 16.21
CA VAL A 175 5.07 -3.68 15.14
C VAL A 175 4.23 -2.54 15.74
N VAL A 176 3.21 -2.88 16.54
CA VAL A 176 2.29 -1.89 17.16
C VAL A 176 3.06 -0.93 18.07
N THR A 177 4.02 -1.45 18.85
CA THR A 177 4.85 -0.65 19.74
C THR A 177 5.85 0.21 18.96
N MET A 178 6.52 -0.36 17.96
CA MET A 178 7.52 0.34 17.17
C MET A 178 6.93 1.43 16.29
N THR A 179 5.72 1.24 15.81
CA THR A 179 4.98 2.27 15.04
C THR A 179 4.35 3.34 15.92
N THR A 180 4.53 3.26 17.24
CA THR A 180 3.95 4.16 18.25
C THR A 180 2.41 4.20 18.28
N VAL A 181 1.75 3.19 17.68
CA VAL A 181 0.28 3.07 17.66
C VAL A 181 -0.25 2.69 19.05
N GLY A 182 0.31 1.62 19.67
CA GLY A 182 0.04 1.23 21.05
C GLY A 182 -1.45 0.99 21.33
N TYR A 183 -2.07 0.00 20.68
CA TYR A 183 -3.50 -0.34 20.92
C TYR A 183 -3.80 -0.71 22.37
N GLY A 184 -2.79 -1.16 23.14
CA GLY A 184 -2.99 -1.60 24.52
C GLY A 184 -3.64 -2.98 24.67
N ASP A 185 -3.79 -3.70 23.57
CA ASP A 185 -4.31 -5.07 23.53
C ASP A 185 -3.36 -6.07 24.18
N THR A 186 -2.05 -5.81 24.05
CA THR A 186 -0.99 -6.63 24.65
C THR A 186 0.12 -5.76 25.20
N SER A 187 0.68 -6.14 26.37
CA SER A 187 1.81 -5.46 27.00
C SER A 187 2.62 -6.46 27.86
N PRO A 188 3.97 -6.28 27.99
CA PRO A 188 4.79 -7.16 28.81
C PRO A 188 4.48 -7.00 30.31
N ASN A 189 4.37 -8.12 31.03
CA ASN A 189 4.12 -8.16 32.47
C ASN A 189 5.38 -8.49 33.26
N THR A 190 6.37 -9.16 32.66
CA THR A 190 7.63 -9.47 33.35
C THR A 190 8.52 -8.24 33.42
N PHE A 191 9.28 -8.12 34.49
CA PHE A 191 10.22 -7.01 34.66
C PHE A 191 11.24 -6.93 33.50
N ILE A 192 11.77 -8.08 33.06
CA ILE A 192 12.74 -8.14 31.96
C ILE A 192 12.05 -7.74 30.64
N GLY A 193 10.84 -8.23 30.38
CA GLY A 193 10.04 -7.83 29.20
C GLY A 193 9.77 -6.34 29.16
N GLN A 194 9.45 -5.73 30.31
CA GLN A 194 9.27 -4.27 30.40
C GLN A 194 10.56 -3.51 30.12
N CYS A 195 11.71 -3.97 30.62
CA CYS A 195 13.00 -3.37 30.33
C CYS A 195 13.32 -3.41 28.82
N VAL A 196 13.08 -4.55 28.16
CA VAL A 196 13.26 -4.69 26.71
C VAL A 196 12.29 -3.77 25.97
N ALA A 197 11.03 -3.69 26.40
CA ALA A 197 10.03 -2.79 25.80
C ALA A 197 10.47 -1.33 25.86
N ILE A 198 11.01 -0.86 26.99
CA ILE A 198 11.51 0.51 27.15
C ILE A 198 12.60 0.80 26.11
N VAL A 199 13.58 -0.10 25.95
CA VAL A 199 14.67 0.07 24.98
C VAL A 199 14.11 0.15 23.54
N ILE A 200 13.14 -0.68 23.20
CA ILE A 200 12.50 -0.70 21.89
C ILE A 200 11.72 0.59 21.65
N MET A 201 10.97 1.09 22.64
CA MET A 201 10.23 2.35 22.54
C MET A 201 11.15 3.54 22.26
N PHE A 202 12.25 3.66 22.97
CA PHE A 202 13.23 4.72 22.69
C PHE A 202 13.89 4.59 21.32
N THR A 203 14.23 3.37 20.91
CA THR A 203 14.78 3.10 19.59
C THR A 203 13.79 3.47 18.48
N SER A 204 12.51 3.19 18.70
CA SER A 204 11.43 3.49 17.76
C SER A 204 11.30 4.98 17.46
N ILE A 205 11.42 5.83 18.46
CA ILE A 205 11.38 7.30 18.31
C ILE A 205 12.47 7.76 17.33
N GLY A 206 13.70 7.24 17.49
CA GLY A 206 14.80 7.57 16.57
C GLY A 206 14.57 7.10 15.13
N ILE A 207 13.99 5.90 14.96
CA ILE A 207 13.70 5.33 13.65
C ILE A 207 12.57 6.11 12.95
N VAL A 208 11.48 6.40 13.66
CA VAL A 208 10.36 7.20 13.12
C VAL A 208 10.85 8.60 12.75
N GLY A 209 11.67 9.25 13.60
CA GLY A 209 12.30 10.52 13.28
C GLY A 209 13.16 10.48 12.01
N SER A 210 13.89 9.37 11.79
CA SER A 210 14.67 9.17 10.56
C SER A 210 13.78 9.06 9.32
N LEU A 211 12.66 8.36 9.40
CA LEU A 211 11.70 8.25 8.30
C LEU A 211 11.07 9.60 7.97
N ILE A 212 10.65 10.35 8.98
CA ILE A 212 10.12 11.71 8.81
C ILE A 212 11.14 12.62 8.13
N SER A 213 12.40 12.58 8.55
CA SER A 213 13.48 13.35 7.94
C SER A 213 13.71 13.00 6.46
N ILE A 214 13.62 11.71 6.09
CA ILE A 214 13.73 11.28 4.70
C ILE A 214 12.57 11.82 3.86
N VAL A 215 11.35 11.75 4.37
CA VAL A 215 10.15 12.26 3.69
C VAL A 215 10.21 13.78 3.56
N SER A 216 10.57 14.51 4.66
CA SER A 216 10.72 15.96 4.63
C SER A 216 11.75 16.41 3.59
N SER A 217 12.93 15.77 3.57
CA SER A 217 13.94 16.09 2.57
C SER A 217 13.52 15.80 1.11
N ALA A 218 12.56 14.88 0.92
CA ALA A 218 11.99 14.64 -0.39
C ALA A 218 11.06 15.80 -0.83
N PHE A 219 10.28 16.37 0.08
CA PHE A 219 9.47 17.55 -0.19
C PHE A 219 10.32 18.81 -0.44
N ASP A 220 11.35 19.04 0.39
CA ASP A 220 12.26 20.18 0.25
C ASP A 220 12.98 20.15 -1.12
N ALA A 221 13.39 18.96 -1.58
CA ALA A 221 13.98 18.79 -2.89
C ALA A 221 12.98 19.04 -4.04
N ALA A 222 11.70 18.73 -3.84
CA ALA A 222 10.65 19.02 -4.80
C ALA A 222 10.36 20.53 -4.92
N ASP A 223 10.35 21.25 -3.79
CA ASP A 223 10.14 22.70 -3.76
C ASP A 223 11.34 23.47 -4.32
N GLY A 224 12.56 23.08 -4.00
CA GLY A 224 13.80 23.72 -4.47
C GLY A 224 14.03 23.59 -5.98
N ASN A 225 13.36 22.67 -6.66
CA ASN A 225 13.44 22.46 -8.11
C ASN A 225 12.37 23.25 -8.89
N SER A 226 11.47 23.95 -8.18
CA SER A 226 10.36 24.74 -8.75
C SER A 226 10.66 26.25 -8.84
N GLY A 227 11.84 26.69 -8.43
CA GLY A 227 12.36 28.06 -8.54
C GLY A 227 13.49 28.18 -9.54
#